data_8bc87e3e1fadaa17cc45da7d29444ba9
#
_entry.id   8bc87e3e1fadaa17cc45da7d29444ba9
#
_cell.length_a   1.000
_cell.length_b   1.000
_cell.length_c   1.000
_cell.angle_alpha   90.00
_cell.angle_beta   90.00
_cell.angle_gamma   90.00
#
_symmetry.space_group_name_H-M   'P 1'
#
loop_
_entity.id
_entity.type
_entity.pdbx_description
1 polymer ?
#
loop_
_entity_poly.entity_id
_entity_poly.type
_entity_poly.pdbx_seq_one_letter_code
_entity_poly.pdbx_strand_id
1 'polypeptide(L)'
;MRDFDILYLSIICGLALTACGKAKACATVTFDGLPFTVCEATAPSEIKFFLKSQTGEIYGSFDAVKATLKASDQRLVFAMNGGMYHESRNPVGLYVENGVQASKLNRNQGPGNFHLLPNGVFWIGQDSSGVMTADDFANTFAEDFGANGVKYATQSGPMLVIETKLHPAFREDSKSLRIRNGVGQTSQGQIFFVKSELPVNFHTFARVFRDELKTPNALFLDGTVSKLYSDDLGRNDTGQDMGPIIGVIEVVP
;
A
#
# COMPACT_ATOMS: atom_id res chain seq x y z
N MET A 1 7.79 78.17 -18.34
CA MET A 1 8.62 76.98 -18.23
C MET A 1 8.27 76.35 -16.88
N ARG A 2 7.59 75.22 -16.88
CA ARG A 2 7.18 74.50 -15.68
C ARG A 2 7.88 73.14 -15.74
N ASP A 3 8.77 72.90 -14.81
CA ASP A 3 9.48 71.65 -14.67
C ASP A 3 8.53 70.60 -14.09
N PHE A 4 8.46 69.41 -14.73
CA PHE A 4 7.72 68.23 -14.24
C PHE A 4 8.72 67.27 -13.62
N ASP A 5 8.70 67.22 -12.28
CA ASP A 5 9.43 66.19 -11.54
C ASP A 5 8.69 64.85 -11.68
N ILE A 6 9.37 63.84 -12.28
CA ILE A 6 8.89 62.46 -12.39
C ILE A 6 9.41 61.71 -11.18
N LEU A 7 8.49 61.38 -10.27
CA LEU A 7 8.74 60.54 -9.09
C LEU A 7 8.77 59.08 -9.52
N TYR A 8 9.96 58.43 -9.51
CA TYR A 8 10.10 57.01 -9.70
C TYR A 8 9.69 56.24 -8.42
N LEU A 9 8.52 55.58 -8.46
CA LEU A 9 8.05 54.67 -7.41
C LEU A 9 8.63 53.31 -7.64
N SER A 10 9.71 52.97 -6.92
CA SER A 10 10.30 51.60 -6.95
C SER A 10 9.40 50.61 -6.22
N ILE A 11 8.67 49.77 -6.95
CA ILE A 11 7.91 48.68 -6.39
C ILE A 11 8.89 47.52 -6.07
N ILE A 12 9.23 47.37 -4.81
CA ILE A 12 9.95 46.20 -4.32
C ILE A 12 8.94 45.03 -4.26
N CYS A 13 8.98 44.20 -5.30
CA CYS A 13 8.23 42.93 -5.32
C CYS A 13 8.92 41.93 -4.38
N GLY A 14 8.45 41.88 -3.14
CA GLY A 14 8.90 40.89 -2.19
C GLY A 14 8.48 39.48 -2.66
N LEU A 15 9.44 38.65 -3.12
CA LEU A 15 9.22 37.23 -3.31
C LEU A 15 8.93 36.59 -1.92
N ALA A 16 7.66 36.32 -1.65
CA ALA A 16 7.27 35.45 -0.59
C ALA A 16 7.70 34.02 -1.01
N LEU A 17 8.81 33.52 -0.45
CA LEU A 17 9.17 32.11 -0.47
C LEU A 17 8.10 31.38 0.36
N THR A 18 7.04 30.90 -0.31
CA THR A 18 6.16 29.90 0.29
C THR A 18 7.02 28.64 0.48
N ALA A 19 7.35 28.32 1.74
CA ALA A 19 7.91 27.03 2.09
C ALA A 19 6.89 25.97 1.67
N CYS A 20 7.17 25.29 0.56
CA CYS A 20 6.38 24.15 0.11
C CYS A 20 6.67 23.01 1.10
N GLY A 21 5.85 22.90 2.14
CA GLY A 21 5.89 21.75 3.04
C GLY A 21 5.63 20.48 2.23
N LYS A 22 6.47 19.46 2.40
CA LYS A 22 6.27 18.16 1.77
C LYS A 22 4.84 17.68 2.09
N ALA A 23 4.07 17.30 1.08
CA ALA A 23 2.73 16.76 1.29
C ALA A 23 2.81 15.51 2.18
N LYS A 24 1.88 15.38 3.12
CA LYS A 24 1.83 14.21 3.99
C LYS A 24 1.47 12.98 3.20
N ALA A 25 2.22 11.91 3.38
CA ALA A 25 1.96 10.63 2.73
C ALA A 25 0.71 9.93 3.27
N CYS A 26 0.36 10.16 4.55
CA CYS A 26 -0.81 9.55 5.21
C CYS A 26 -1.75 10.61 5.81
N ALA A 27 -3.05 10.36 5.69
CA ALA A 27 -4.11 11.17 6.29
C ALA A 27 -5.27 10.31 6.79
N THR A 28 -6.04 10.83 7.76
CA THR A 28 -7.32 10.23 8.16
C THR A 28 -8.43 10.80 7.27
N VAL A 29 -9.21 9.91 6.66
CA VAL A 29 -10.36 10.22 5.81
C VAL A 29 -11.61 9.65 6.45
N THR A 30 -12.72 10.36 6.36
CA THR A 30 -14.04 9.86 6.80
C THR A 30 -14.87 9.45 5.60
N PHE A 31 -15.31 8.20 5.57
CA PHE A 31 -16.19 7.65 4.55
C PHE A 31 -17.38 6.95 5.22
N ASP A 32 -18.61 7.30 4.82
CA ASP A 32 -19.86 6.83 5.45
C ASP A 32 -19.87 7.01 6.99
N GLY A 33 -19.26 8.10 7.48
CA GLY A 33 -19.16 8.37 8.92
C GLY A 33 -18.12 7.55 9.68
N LEU A 34 -17.33 6.71 8.98
CA LEU A 34 -16.30 5.85 9.58
C LEU A 34 -14.90 6.38 9.23
N PRO A 35 -13.95 6.36 10.19
CA PRO A 35 -12.59 6.81 9.95
C PRO A 35 -11.73 5.72 9.30
N PHE A 36 -10.92 6.14 8.31
CA PHE A 36 -9.91 5.33 7.64
C PHE A 36 -8.60 6.10 7.58
N THR A 37 -7.49 5.43 7.78
CA THR A 37 -6.18 5.99 7.41
C THR A 37 -5.87 5.60 5.97
N VAL A 38 -5.63 6.61 5.14
CA VAL A 38 -5.25 6.47 3.73
C VAL A 38 -3.83 6.98 3.58
N CYS A 39 -2.95 6.15 3.03
CA CYS A 39 -1.58 6.51 2.69
C CYS A 39 -1.36 6.39 1.18
N GLU A 40 -0.76 7.40 0.57
CA GLU A 40 -0.45 7.42 -0.86
C GLU A 40 1.05 7.23 -1.08
N ALA A 41 1.43 6.29 -1.95
CA ALA A 41 2.78 6.17 -2.45
C ALA A 41 2.93 7.02 -3.72
N THR A 42 3.88 7.94 -3.72
CA THR A 42 4.07 8.93 -4.79
C THR A 42 4.65 8.28 -6.05
N ALA A 43 5.52 7.26 -5.87
CA ALA A 43 6.09 6.51 -6.98
C ALA A 43 6.27 5.02 -6.62
N PRO A 44 6.07 4.10 -7.59
CA PRO A 44 6.31 2.68 -7.37
C PRO A 44 7.75 2.35 -6.93
N SER A 45 8.74 3.15 -7.34
CA SER A 45 10.15 2.98 -6.98
C SER A 45 10.46 3.18 -5.49
N GLU A 46 9.60 3.88 -4.77
CA GLU A 46 9.70 4.10 -3.32
C GLU A 46 9.18 2.91 -2.51
N ILE A 47 8.39 2.02 -3.14
CA ILE A 47 7.79 0.87 -2.48
C ILE A 47 8.77 -0.29 -2.44
N LYS A 48 9.00 -0.83 -1.25
CA LYS A 48 9.78 -2.05 -1.03
C LYS A 48 9.04 -3.05 -0.15
N PHE A 49 9.36 -4.31 -0.35
CA PHE A 49 8.82 -5.39 0.47
C PHE A 49 9.91 -5.93 1.38
N PHE A 50 9.51 -6.38 2.56
CA PHE A 50 10.40 -6.86 3.61
C PHE A 50 9.79 -8.11 4.24
N LEU A 51 10.43 -9.25 4.06
CA LEU A 51 10.07 -10.51 4.73
C LEU A 51 11.20 -10.96 5.65
N LYS A 52 12.41 -11.10 5.09
CA LYS A 52 13.58 -11.59 5.80
C LYS A 52 14.75 -10.61 5.67
N SER A 53 15.52 -10.51 6.74
CA SER A 53 16.79 -9.79 6.75
C SER A 53 17.84 -10.52 5.90
N GLN A 54 18.99 -9.91 5.71
CA GLN A 54 20.15 -10.54 5.05
C GLN A 54 20.65 -11.79 5.79
N THR A 55 20.37 -11.91 7.08
CA THR A 55 20.70 -13.10 7.89
C THR A 55 19.64 -14.21 7.79
N GLY A 56 18.53 -13.97 7.06
CA GLY A 56 17.43 -14.91 6.89
C GLY A 56 16.36 -14.86 7.99
N GLU A 57 16.51 -13.98 8.97
CA GLU A 57 15.53 -13.80 10.05
C GLU A 57 14.32 -12.98 9.56
N ILE A 58 13.12 -13.36 10.01
CA ILE A 58 11.89 -12.61 9.74
C ILE A 58 11.98 -11.22 10.40
N TYR A 59 11.66 -10.17 9.67
CA TYR A 59 11.60 -8.81 10.25
C TYR A 59 10.55 -8.70 11.35
N GLY A 60 9.36 -9.19 11.12
CA GLY A 60 8.27 -9.28 12.10
C GLY A 60 7.69 -7.94 12.56
N SER A 61 8.46 -6.85 12.51
CA SER A 61 8.06 -5.53 13.01
C SER A 61 8.56 -4.39 12.13
N PHE A 62 7.88 -3.24 12.21
CA PHE A 62 8.35 -2.01 11.55
C PHE A 62 9.68 -1.51 12.12
N ASP A 63 9.93 -1.70 13.42
CA ASP A 63 11.18 -1.27 14.05
C ASP A 63 12.39 -2.05 13.53
N ALA A 64 12.25 -3.35 13.26
CA ALA A 64 13.31 -4.14 12.63
C ALA A 64 13.62 -3.65 11.20
N VAL A 65 12.58 -3.32 10.41
CA VAL A 65 12.75 -2.72 9.08
C VAL A 65 13.44 -1.36 9.17
N LYS A 66 13.00 -0.49 10.09
CA LYS A 66 13.63 0.83 10.31
C LYS A 66 15.10 0.74 10.68
N ALA A 67 15.46 -0.22 11.55
CA ALA A 67 16.85 -0.43 11.94
C ALA A 67 17.73 -0.80 10.74
N THR A 68 17.22 -1.67 9.85
CA THR A 68 17.93 -2.06 8.62
C THR A 68 18.06 -0.89 7.64
N LEU A 69 16.99 -0.13 7.41
CA LEU A 69 16.99 1.01 6.49
C LEU A 69 17.96 2.10 6.93
N LYS A 70 18.04 2.36 8.25
CA LYS A 70 18.97 3.35 8.82
C LYS A 70 20.43 3.04 8.50
N ALA A 71 20.82 1.77 8.40
CA ALA A 71 22.16 1.36 8.03
C ALA A 71 22.53 1.66 6.56
N SER A 72 21.54 2.03 5.74
CA SER A 72 21.67 2.35 4.31
C SER A 72 21.24 3.80 4.00
N ASP A 73 21.26 4.69 4.98
CA ASP A 73 20.81 6.09 4.87
C ASP A 73 19.41 6.21 4.27
N GLN A 74 18.54 5.28 4.64
CA GLN A 74 17.13 5.26 4.23
C GLN A 74 16.22 5.32 5.46
N ARG A 75 15.02 5.85 5.28
CA ARG A 75 13.99 5.83 6.31
C ARG A 75 12.65 5.33 5.76
N LEU A 76 11.86 4.78 6.66
CA LEU A 76 10.50 4.38 6.37
C LEU A 76 9.58 5.61 6.49
N VAL A 77 8.85 5.92 5.43
CA VAL A 77 7.83 7.00 5.42
C VAL A 77 6.54 6.48 6.02
N PHE A 78 6.04 5.37 5.46
CA PHE A 78 4.97 4.56 6.06
C PHE A 78 5.15 3.09 5.68
N ALA A 79 4.49 2.21 6.42
CA ALA A 79 4.47 0.79 6.12
C ALA A 79 3.20 0.12 6.63
N MET A 80 2.85 -0.99 6.00
CA MET A 80 1.70 -1.81 6.36
C MET A 80 2.09 -3.29 6.24
N ASN A 81 1.40 -4.19 6.95
CA ASN A 81 1.55 -5.62 6.66
C ASN A 81 1.14 -5.91 5.21
N GLY A 82 1.85 -6.81 4.56
CA GLY A 82 1.55 -7.30 3.21
C GLY A 82 0.47 -8.37 3.20
N GLY A 83 0.54 -9.28 2.21
CA GLY A 83 -0.40 -10.38 2.06
C GLY A 83 -0.36 -11.39 3.20
N MET A 84 -1.37 -12.24 3.26
CA MET A 84 -1.56 -13.24 4.31
C MET A 84 -0.39 -14.23 4.41
N TYR A 85 -0.14 -14.70 5.63
CA TYR A 85 0.97 -15.58 5.98
C TYR A 85 0.55 -16.64 6.99
N HIS A 86 1.33 -17.72 7.05
CA HIS A 86 1.18 -18.81 8.02
C HIS A 86 1.74 -18.44 9.39
N GLU A 87 1.50 -19.24 10.41
CA GLU A 87 2.11 -19.06 11.74
C GLU A 87 3.64 -18.99 11.70
N SER A 88 4.26 -19.67 10.74
CA SER A 88 5.70 -19.59 10.45
C SER A 88 6.15 -18.25 9.85
N ARG A 89 5.24 -17.31 9.61
CA ARG A 89 5.43 -16.03 8.91
C ARG A 89 5.71 -16.14 7.40
N ASN A 90 5.73 -17.36 6.85
CA ASN A 90 5.86 -17.53 5.40
C ASN A 90 4.56 -17.16 4.68
N PRO A 91 4.64 -16.50 3.50
CA PRO A 91 3.47 -16.12 2.71
C PRO A 91 2.59 -17.32 2.33
N VAL A 92 1.26 -17.16 2.35
CA VAL A 92 0.29 -18.17 1.90
C VAL A 92 0.29 -18.31 0.37
N GLY A 93 0.54 -17.25 -0.34
CA GLY A 93 0.56 -17.18 -1.80
C GLY A 93 1.85 -16.59 -2.33
N LEU A 94 1.80 -16.10 -3.56
CA LEU A 94 2.96 -15.50 -4.24
C LEU A 94 3.63 -14.44 -3.38
N TYR A 95 4.95 -14.52 -3.31
CA TYR A 95 5.80 -13.47 -2.77
C TYR A 95 7.08 -13.37 -3.58
N VAL A 96 7.31 -12.17 -4.11
CA VAL A 96 8.54 -11.80 -4.83
C VAL A 96 9.17 -10.60 -4.13
N GLU A 97 10.45 -10.68 -3.84
CA GLU A 97 11.23 -9.61 -3.23
C GLU A 97 12.54 -9.42 -3.99
N ASN A 98 12.81 -8.20 -4.45
CA ASN A 98 13.98 -7.87 -5.28
C ASN A 98 14.15 -8.79 -6.51
N GLY A 99 13.06 -9.17 -7.16
CA GLY A 99 13.06 -10.07 -8.32
C GLY A 99 13.22 -11.55 -7.97
N VAL A 100 13.34 -11.90 -6.67
CA VAL A 100 13.46 -13.30 -6.23
C VAL A 100 12.13 -13.80 -5.73
N GLN A 101 11.62 -14.87 -6.34
CA GLN A 101 10.38 -15.52 -5.92
C GLN A 101 10.62 -16.42 -4.71
N ALA A 102 10.12 -16.01 -3.54
CA ALA A 102 10.23 -16.78 -2.29
C ALA A 102 9.05 -17.72 -2.05
N SER A 103 7.88 -17.46 -2.66
CA SER A 103 6.69 -18.32 -2.57
C SER A 103 5.92 -18.33 -3.89
N LYS A 104 5.26 -19.46 -4.19
CA LYS A 104 4.54 -19.66 -5.45
C LYS A 104 3.15 -19.02 -5.46
N LEU A 105 2.68 -18.74 -6.67
CA LEU A 105 1.29 -18.29 -6.88
C LEU A 105 0.32 -19.40 -6.44
N ASN A 106 -0.67 -19.01 -5.63
CA ASN A 106 -1.65 -19.94 -5.06
C ASN A 106 -3.05 -19.62 -5.59
N ARG A 107 -3.59 -20.47 -6.46
CA ARG A 107 -4.94 -20.40 -7.03
C ARG A 107 -5.88 -21.47 -6.50
N ASN A 108 -5.48 -22.15 -5.43
CA ASN A 108 -6.28 -23.22 -4.86
C ASN A 108 -7.55 -22.69 -4.19
N GLN A 109 -8.59 -23.48 -4.26
CA GLN A 109 -9.78 -23.28 -3.42
C GLN A 109 -9.47 -23.73 -1.98
N GLY A 110 -10.14 -23.11 -1.03
CA GLY A 110 -9.96 -23.44 0.38
C GLY A 110 -10.81 -22.55 1.30
N PRO A 111 -10.71 -22.73 2.60
CA PRO A 111 -11.41 -21.91 3.58
C PRO A 111 -10.71 -20.57 3.79
N GLY A 112 -11.47 -19.60 4.33
CA GLY A 112 -10.94 -18.31 4.75
C GLY A 112 -10.88 -17.28 3.62
N ASN A 113 -10.48 -16.06 4.00
CA ASN A 113 -10.53 -14.90 3.11
C ASN A 113 -9.57 -15.02 1.93
N PHE A 114 -8.40 -15.64 2.10
CA PHE A 114 -7.43 -15.83 1.03
C PHE A 114 -8.03 -16.60 -0.16
N HIS A 115 -8.88 -17.56 0.13
CA HIS A 115 -9.52 -18.45 -0.84
C HIS A 115 -10.93 -18.01 -1.26
N LEU A 116 -11.38 -16.82 -0.85
CA LEU A 116 -12.58 -16.20 -1.41
C LEU A 116 -12.22 -15.61 -2.79
N LEU A 117 -12.36 -16.44 -3.81
CA LEU A 117 -11.91 -16.13 -5.16
C LEU A 117 -12.84 -15.12 -5.87
N PRO A 118 -12.28 -14.23 -6.74
CA PRO A 118 -10.86 -14.19 -7.06
C PRO A 118 -10.02 -13.55 -5.95
N ASN A 119 -8.90 -14.20 -5.61
CA ASN A 119 -7.82 -13.55 -4.90
C ASN A 119 -6.94 -12.75 -5.88
N GLY A 120 -5.98 -11.98 -5.40
CA GLY A 120 -5.22 -11.09 -6.25
C GLY A 120 -3.77 -10.91 -5.85
N VAL A 121 -3.06 -10.19 -6.69
CA VAL A 121 -1.65 -9.83 -6.52
C VAL A 121 -1.51 -8.33 -6.62
N PHE A 122 -0.84 -7.73 -5.62
CA PHE A 122 -0.25 -6.40 -5.74
C PHE A 122 1.21 -6.59 -6.14
N TRP A 123 1.65 -5.91 -7.19
CA TRP A 123 2.98 -6.07 -7.77
C TRP A 123 3.61 -4.75 -8.20
N ILE A 124 4.94 -4.73 -8.20
CA ILE A 124 5.79 -3.64 -8.66
C ILE A 124 6.80 -4.23 -9.64
N GLY A 125 6.84 -3.69 -10.85
CA GLY A 125 7.85 -3.95 -11.86
C GLY A 125 8.92 -2.86 -11.92
N GLN A 126 9.61 -2.77 -13.04
CA GLN A 126 10.60 -1.72 -13.27
C GLN A 126 9.94 -0.36 -13.51
N ASP A 127 8.99 -0.31 -14.44
CA ASP A 127 8.35 0.92 -14.91
C ASP A 127 6.82 0.88 -14.76
N SER A 128 6.29 -0.13 -14.07
CA SER A 128 4.87 -0.35 -13.91
C SER A 128 4.55 -1.02 -12.58
N SER A 129 3.31 -0.91 -12.17
CA SER A 129 2.78 -1.54 -10.97
C SER A 129 1.29 -1.81 -11.15
N GLY A 130 0.73 -2.67 -10.31
CA GLY A 130 -0.68 -2.97 -10.43
C GLY A 130 -1.26 -3.81 -9.31
N VAL A 131 -2.58 -3.83 -9.33
CA VAL A 131 -3.39 -4.79 -8.59
C VAL A 131 -4.25 -5.54 -9.61
N MET A 132 -4.17 -6.86 -9.64
CA MET A 132 -4.96 -7.69 -10.55
C MET A 132 -5.32 -9.02 -9.92
N THR A 133 -6.25 -9.75 -10.52
CA THR A 133 -6.55 -11.11 -10.07
C THR A 133 -5.34 -12.03 -10.23
N ALA A 134 -5.27 -13.09 -9.44
CA ALA A 134 -4.17 -14.05 -9.54
C ALA A 134 -4.11 -14.75 -10.91
N ASP A 135 -5.27 -14.94 -11.55
CA ASP A 135 -5.35 -15.53 -12.89
C ASP A 135 -4.83 -14.56 -13.96
N ASP A 136 -5.23 -13.28 -13.91
CA ASP A 136 -4.71 -12.27 -14.83
C ASP A 136 -3.21 -12.05 -14.66
N PHE A 137 -2.73 -12.09 -13.41
CA PHE A 137 -1.31 -11.99 -13.11
C PHE A 137 -0.51 -13.14 -13.75
N ALA A 138 -0.98 -14.39 -13.59
CA ALA A 138 -0.35 -15.55 -14.21
C ALA A 138 -0.36 -15.49 -15.73
N ASN A 139 -1.42 -14.99 -16.33
CA ASN A 139 -1.53 -14.83 -17.78
C ASN A 139 -0.61 -13.72 -18.33
N THR A 140 -0.37 -12.68 -17.53
CA THR A 140 0.45 -11.53 -17.95
C THR A 140 1.95 -11.80 -17.84
N PHE A 141 2.41 -12.45 -16.77
CA PHE A 141 3.84 -12.55 -16.44
C PHE A 141 4.45 -13.94 -16.65
N ALA A 142 3.66 -14.95 -17.02
CA ALA A 142 4.08 -16.37 -17.03
C ALA A 142 4.60 -16.84 -15.65
N GLU A 143 5.29 -18.01 -15.58
CA GLU A 143 5.64 -18.61 -14.29
C GLU A 143 6.92 -18.06 -13.63
N ASP A 144 7.85 -17.51 -14.37
CA ASP A 144 9.05 -16.86 -13.81
C ASP A 144 8.85 -15.36 -13.70
N PHE A 145 8.18 -14.95 -12.62
CA PHE A 145 7.77 -13.58 -12.42
C PHE A 145 8.95 -12.62 -12.27
N GLY A 146 10.04 -13.04 -11.62
CA GLY A 146 11.24 -12.23 -11.45
C GLY A 146 11.95 -11.97 -12.78
N ALA A 147 12.18 -13.01 -13.58
CA ALA A 147 12.78 -12.88 -14.92
C ALA A 147 11.89 -12.06 -15.88
N ASN A 148 10.56 -12.07 -15.66
CA ASN A 148 9.61 -11.27 -16.43
C ASN A 148 9.41 -9.84 -15.89
N GLY A 149 10.36 -9.35 -15.09
CA GLY A 149 10.44 -7.94 -14.69
C GLY A 149 9.64 -7.57 -13.43
N VAL A 150 9.07 -8.53 -12.71
CA VAL A 150 8.43 -8.28 -11.42
C VAL A 150 9.49 -8.16 -10.33
N LYS A 151 9.63 -6.98 -9.75
CA LYS A 151 10.57 -6.73 -8.63
C LYS A 151 9.99 -7.14 -7.29
N TYR A 152 8.73 -6.80 -7.06
CA TYR A 152 8.01 -7.12 -5.84
C TYR A 152 6.62 -7.60 -6.17
N ALA A 153 6.14 -8.62 -5.48
CA ALA A 153 4.76 -9.07 -5.55
C ALA A 153 4.31 -9.70 -4.23
N THR A 154 3.07 -9.48 -3.85
CA THR A 154 2.43 -10.17 -2.74
C THR A 154 1.02 -10.55 -3.12
N GLN A 155 0.70 -11.81 -2.95
CA GLN A 155 -0.65 -12.32 -3.14
C GLN A 155 -1.44 -12.28 -1.83
N SER A 156 -2.70 -11.92 -1.93
CA SER A 156 -3.66 -11.99 -0.82
C SER A 156 -5.08 -12.13 -1.35
N GLY A 157 -6.07 -12.05 -0.48
CA GLY A 157 -7.46 -12.15 -0.91
C GLY A 157 -8.49 -11.87 0.18
N PRO A 158 -9.68 -11.53 -0.27
CA PRO A 158 -10.14 -11.45 -1.66
C PRO A 158 -9.72 -10.16 -2.37
N MET A 159 -9.92 -10.10 -3.70
CA MET A 159 -10.01 -8.82 -4.39
C MET A 159 -11.17 -8.03 -3.79
N LEU A 160 -10.97 -6.74 -3.57
CA LEU A 160 -11.99 -5.83 -3.04
C LEU A 160 -12.81 -5.20 -4.17
N VAL A 161 -12.08 -4.72 -5.18
CA VAL A 161 -12.64 -4.14 -6.41
C VAL A 161 -11.98 -4.82 -7.59
N ILE A 162 -12.78 -5.17 -8.59
CA ILE A 162 -12.37 -5.83 -9.82
C ILE A 162 -13.01 -5.06 -10.96
N GLU A 163 -12.20 -4.43 -11.82
CA GLU A 163 -12.69 -3.66 -12.97
C GLU A 163 -13.83 -2.71 -12.58
N THR A 164 -13.62 -1.91 -11.51
CA THR A 164 -14.58 -0.94 -10.95
C THR A 164 -15.81 -1.55 -10.25
N LYS A 165 -15.92 -2.87 -10.15
CA LYS A 165 -17.03 -3.55 -9.48
C LYS A 165 -16.59 -4.10 -8.13
N LEU A 166 -17.46 -4.04 -7.14
CA LEU A 166 -17.20 -4.73 -5.86
C LEU A 166 -17.20 -6.24 -6.08
N HIS A 167 -16.40 -6.95 -5.28
CA HIS A 167 -16.41 -8.41 -5.29
C HIS A 167 -17.83 -8.95 -5.06
N PRO A 168 -18.35 -9.87 -5.90
CA PRO A 168 -19.77 -10.27 -5.91
C PRO A 168 -20.27 -10.95 -4.63
N ALA A 169 -19.37 -11.51 -3.82
CA ALA A 169 -19.71 -12.13 -2.54
C ALA A 169 -19.91 -11.12 -1.39
N PHE A 170 -19.62 -9.83 -1.58
CA PHE A 170 -19.72 -8.86 -0.51
C PHE A 170 -21.17 -8.40 -0.30
N ARG A 171 -21.63 -8.53 0.93
CA ARG A 171 -22.96 -8.14 1.34
C ARG A 171 -22.91 -6.90 2.23
N GLU A 172 -23.75 -5.92 1.96
CA GLU A 172 -23.84 -4.68 2.73
C GLU A 172 -24.22 -4.95 4.19
N ASP A 173 -25.15 -5.88 4.42
CA ASP A 173 -25.64 -6.26 5.74
C ASP A 173 -24.74 -7.24 6.52
N SER A 174 -23.54 -7.55 5.99
CA SER A 174 -22.61 -8.52 6.59
C SER A 174 -22.22 -8.12 8.01
N LYS A 175 -22.34 -9.04 8.95
CA LYS A 175 -21.92 -8.88 10.35
C LYS A 175 -20.45 -9.25 10.59
N SER A 176 -19.72 -9.65 9.57
CA SER A 176 -18.28 -9.94 9.67
C SER A 176 -17.48 -8.64 9.75
N LEU A 177 -17.48 -8.03 10.93
CA LEU A 177 -16.78 -6.76 11.19
C LEU A 177 -15.35 -7.04 11.69
N ARG A 178 -14.34 -6.44 11.05
CA ARG A 178 -12.91 -6.51 11.41
C ARG A 178 -12.22 -5.20 11.08
N ILE A 179 -11.11 -4.92 11.76
CA ILE A 179 -10.12 -3.96 11.24
C ILE A 179 -9.55 -4.57 9.96
N ARG A 180 -9.46 -3.77 8.91
CA ARG A 180 -9.03 -4.24 7.59
C ARG A 180 -7.97 -3.31 7.02
N ASN A 181 -7.07 -3.90 6.24
CA ASN A 181 -6.15 -3.13 5.42
C ASN A 181 -6.13 -3.68 3.98
N GLY A 182 -5.71 -2.84 3.05
CA GLY A 182 -5.70 -3.18 1.64
C GLY A 182 -4.91 -2.18 0.82
N VAL A 183 -4.73 -2.51 -0.45
CA VAL A 183 -4.04 -1.69 -1.44
C VAL A 183 -4.89 -1.58 -2.69
N GLY A 184 -4.89 -0.42 -3.32
CA GLY A 184 -5.54 -0.18 -4.61
C GLY A 184 -4.73 0.77 -5.47
N GLN A 185 -4.95 0.74 -6.77
CA GLN A 185 -4.27 1.62 -7.71
C GLN A 185 -5.29 2.27 -8.64
N THR A 186 -5.16 3.58 -8.87
CA THR A 186 -5.99 4.31 -9.84
C THR A 186 -5.53 4.04 -11.26
N SER A 187 -6.36 4.40 -12.24
CA SER A 187 -5.98 4.34 -13.66
C SER A 187 -4.85 5.32 -14.04
N GLN A 188 -4.58 6.31 -13.18
CA GLN A 188 -3.44 7.25 -13.33
C GLN A 188 -2.15 6.72 -12.66
N GLY A 189 -2.19 5.53 -12.02
CA GLY A 189 -1.03 4.92 -11.41
C GLY A 189 -0.80 5.29 -9.94
N GLN A 190 -1.65 6.10 -9.31
CA GLN A 190 -1.57 6.41 -7.88
C GLN A 190 -1.88 5.15 -7.07
N ILE A 191 -1.05 4.86 -6.07
CA ILE A 191 -1.17 3.68 -5.22
C ILE A 191 -1.59 4.12 -3.82
N PHE A 192 -2.72 3.59 -3.35
CA PHE A 192 -3.27 3.86 -2.03
C PHE A 192 -3.24 2.62 -1.15
N PHE A 193 -2.73 2.80 0.06
CA PHE A 193 -2.82 1.85 1.15
C PHE A 193 -3.82 2.36 2.17
N VAL A 194 -4.80 1.53 2.52
CA VAL A 194 -5.90 1.91 3.42
C VAL A 194 -5.96 0.97 4.61
N LYS A 195 -6.16 1.55 5.80
CA LYS A 195 -6.52 0.82 7.03
C LYS A 195 -7.79 1.40 7.61
N SER A 196 -8.77 0.55 7.95
CA SER A 196 -9.93 1.00 8.73
C SER A 196 -9.53 1.21 10.20
N GLU A 197 -10.02 2.28 10.82
CA GLU A 197 -9.75 2.56 12.23
C GLU A 197 -10.79 1.91 13.17
N LEU A 198 -11.94 1.55 12.60
CA LEU A 198 -12.98 0.79 13.27
C LEU A 198 -13.25 -0.52 12.51
N PRO A 199 -13.82 -1.54 13.19
CA PRO A 199 -14.24 -2.77 12.52
C PRO A 199 -15.30 -2.51 11.45
N VAL A 200 -15.03 -2.94 10.22
CA VAL A 200 -15.94 -2.80 9.06
C VAL A 200 -16.12 -4.13 8.35
N ASN A 201 -17.23 -4.30 7.61
CA ASN A 201 -17.40 -5.43 6.70
C ASN A 201 -16.65 -5.19 5.37
N PHE A 202 -16.55 -6.22 4.54
CA PHE A 202 -15.88 -6.11 3.25
C PHE A 202 -16.56 -5.16 2.27
N HIS A 203 -17.90 -5.10 2.29
CA HIS A 203 -18.65 -4.22 1.39
C HIS A 203 -18.30 -2.74 1.66
N THR A 204 -18.36 -2.30 2.91
CA THR A 204 -17.98 -0.93 3.29
C THR A 204 -16.50 -0.66 2.98
N PHE A 205 -15.61 -1.60 3.32
CA PHE A 205 -14.17 -1.42 3.08
C PHE A 205 -13.83 -1.32 1.59
N ALA A 206 -14.46 -2.14 0.75
CA ALA A 206 -14.25 -2.11 -0.70
C ALA A 206 -14.79 -0.83 -1.35
N ARG A 207 -15.89 -0.26 -0.81
CA ARG A 207 -16.43 1.01 -1.29
C ARG A 207 -15.49 2.19 -1.09
N VAL A 208 -14.66 2.19 -0.04
CA VAL A 208 -13.61 3.22 0.12
C VAL A 208 -12.71 3.26 -1.12
N PHE A 209 -12.28 2.12 -1.60
CA PHE A 209 -11.42 2.04 -2.79
C PHE A 209 -12.16 2.44 -4.07
N ARG A 210 -13.38 1.92 -4.28
CA ARG A 210 -14.15 2.18 -5.49
C ARG A 210 -14.72 3.60 -5.53
N ASP A 211 -15.38 4.01 -4.44
CA ASP A 211 -16.23 5.20 -4.43
C ASP A 211 -15.46 6.46 -4.01
N GLU A 212 -14.51 6.36 -3.09
CA GLU A 212 -13.69 7.49 -2.62
C GLU A 212 -12.40 7.62 -3.43
N LEU A 213 -11.59 6.55 -3.46
CA LEU A 213 -10.26 6.57 -4.07
C LEU A 213 -10.25 6.28 -5.58
N LYS A 214 -11.40 5.91 -6.16
CA LYS A 214 -11.57 5.64 -7.60
C LYS A 214 -10.57 4.61 -8.16
N THR A 215 -10.22 3.61 -7.37
CA THR A 215 -9.33 2.54 -7.82
C THR A 215 -10.14 1.46 -8.57
N PRO A 216 -9.87 1.18 -9.86
CA PRO A 216 -10.55 0.14 -10.62
C PRO A 216 -10.25 -1.26 -10.09
N ASN A 217 -9.10 -1.45 -9.45
CA ASN A 217 -8.73 -2.70 -8.79
C ASN A 217 -8.19 -2.41 -7.39
N ALA A 218 -8.61 -3.23 -6.42
CA ALA A 218 -8.13 -3.16 -5.05
C ALA A 218 -8.09 -4.56 -4.41
N LEU A 219 -7.12 -4.77 -3.54
CA LEU A 219 -6.84 -6.04 -2.89
C LEU A 219 -6.87 -5.89 -1.37
N PHE A 220 -7.56 -6.80 -0.69
CA PHE A 220 -7.47 -6.98 0.75
C PHE A 220 -6.16 -7.67 1.10
N LEU A 221 -5.44 -7.16 2.10
CA LEU A 221 -4.16 -7.71 2.52
C LEU A 221 -4.30 -8.66 3.71
N ASP A 222 -4.75 -8.16 4.87
CA ASP A 222 -5.00 -9.00 6.05
C ASP A 222 -6.03 -8.34 6.98
N GLY A 223 -6.75 -9.14 7.76
CA GLY A 223 -7.70 -8.67 8.76
C GLY A 223 -7.41 -9.16 10.17
N THR A 224 -6.57 -10.18 10.32
CA THR A 224 -6.14 -10.67 11.63
C THR A 224 -5.04 -9.76 12.19
N VAL A 225 -4.14 -9.33 11.31
CA VAL A 225 -3.04 -8.41 11.63
C VAL A 225 -3.11 -7.23 10.67
N SER A 226 -3.81 -6.17 11.06
CA SER A 226 -3.88 -4.92 10.29
C SER A 226 -3.09 -3.85 11.02
N LYS A 227 -1.82 -3.68 10.66
CA LYS A 227 -0.88 -2.74 11.28
C LYS A 227 -0.44 -1.66 10.32
N LEU A 228 -0.17 -0.49 10.86
CA LEU A 228 0.34 0.67 10.15
C LEU A 228 1.47 1.33 10.93
N TYR A 229 2.53 1.67 10.23
CA TYR A 229 3.52 2.67 10.60
C TYR A 229 3.32 3.90 9.73
N SER A 230 3.39 5.09 10.30
CA SER A 230 3.42 6.35 9.56
C SER A 230 4.18 7.39 10.34
N ASP A 231 5.23 7.93 9.71
CA ASP A 231 6.04 9.00 10.28
C ASP A 231 5.20 10.29 10.43
N ASP A 232 4.43 10.64 9.39
CA ASP A 232 3.57 11.82 9.37
C ASP A 232 2.51 11.86 10.48
N LEU A 233 2.02 10.69 10.90
CA LEU A 233 1.01 10.54 11.93
C LEU A 233 1.60 10.23 13.31
N GLY A 234 2.94 10.07 13.41
CA GLY A 234 3.60 9.62 14.64
C GLY A 234 3.11 8.22 15.09
N ARG A 235 2.74 7.35 14.14
CA ARG A 235 2.10 6.07 14.40
C ARG A 235 3.06 4.90 14.21
N ASN A 236 3.05 3.98 15.16
CA ASN A 236 3.79 2.70 15.07
C ASN A 236 2.96 1.60 15.77
N ASP A 237 2.13 0.89 15.01
CA ASP A 237 1.31 -0.19 15.54
C ASP A 237 2.22 -1.38 15.92
N THR A 238 2.20 -1.79 17.18
CA THR A 238 3.00 -2.89 17.75
C THR A 238 2.16 -4.15 17.99
N GLY A 239 2.72 -5.15 18.67
CA GLY A 239 2.07 -6.42 19.04
C GLY A 239 2.56 -7.60 18.19
N GLN A 240 1.66 -8.52 17.81
CA GLN A 240 2.01 -9.77 17.12
C GLN A 240 2.94 -9.55 15.91
N ASP A 241 3.97 -10.39 15.75
CA ASP A 241 4.88 -10.33 14.62
C ASP A 241 4.15 -10.54 13.29
N MET A 242 4.59 -9.80 12.29
CA MET A 242 4.09 -9.87 10.91
C MET A 242 4.92 -10.85 10.06
N GLY A 243 4.31 -11.33 8.98
CA GLY A 243 5.03 -11.92 7.85
C GLY A 243 5.50 -10.82 6.90
N PRO A 244 5.03 -10.79 5.63
CA PRO A 244 5.38 -9.74 4.67
C PRO A 244 5.02 -8.35 5.16
N ILE A 245 5.92 -7.40 4.95
CA ILE A 245 5.70 -5.97 5.21
C ILE A 245 5.89 -5.23 3.89
N ILE A 246 5.01 -4.28 3.59
CA ILE A 246 5.15 -3.34 2.47
C ILE A 246 5.47 -1.99 3.07
N GLY A 247 6.55 -1.36 2.62
CA GLY A 247 6.97 -0.05 3.09
C GLY A 247 7.25 0.92 1.95
N VAL A 248 6.94 2.18 2.16
CA VAL A 248 7.39 3.30 1.34
C VAL A 248 8.59 3.91 2.04
N ILE A 249 9.67 4.04 1.30
CA ILE A 249 10.96 4.51 1.80
C ILE A 249 11.41 5.79 1.09
N GLU A 250 12.27 6.53 1.75
CA GLU A 250 13.02 7.62 1.12
C GLU A 250 14.49 7.59 1.56
N VAL A 251 15.34 8.17 0.73
CA VAL A 251 16.76 8.38 1.04
C VAL A 251 16.87 9.58 1.98
N VAL A 252 17.64 9.44 3.04
CA VAL A 252 17.96 10.54 3.95
C VAL A 252 19.15 11.30 3.36
N PRO A 253 19.02 12.63 3.16
CA PRO A 253 20.10 13.45 2.59
C PRO A 253 21.36 13.47 3.43
#